data_4f1bd4719cdc5ce212b248b171511fd5
#
_entry.id   4f1bd4719cdc5ce212b248b171511fd5
#
_cell.length_a   1.000
_cell.length_b   1.000
_cell.length_c   1.000
_cell.angle_alpha   90.00
_cell.angle_beta   90.00
_cell.angle_gamma   90.00
#
_symmetry.space_group_name_H-M   'P 1'
#
loop_
_entity.id
_entity.type
_entity.pdbx_description
1 polymer ?
#
loop_
_entity_poly.entity_id
_entity_poly.type
_entity_poly.pdbx_seq_one_letter_code
_entity_poly.pdbx_strand_id
1 'polypeptide(L)'
;MRPITALALPILLGGCAAFENTSADRFAATGELIALSGADAGARNACFTCHGLNGMGDGNGAPRLAGLDSGYLERQMIAYADGRRQHPQMAWIAERLDEAQRRAVSVHYAQLPGPARTPAAAEPMALYHAGDPERGLPACADCHGERGEGGGAGNPLLAGQSPAYLAQQLEQWRGSRRRNDPGDVMLRISQLLTPAESLSLSEYAAGLAGGRGGPPAAATSPQARRGDPRSGVSALPLHEPESARTAR
;
A
#
# COMPACT_ATOMS: atom_id res chain seq x y z
N MET A 1 24.27 -48.32 68.12
CA MET A 1 23.48 -48.28 66.85
C MET A 1 23.07 -46.82 66.63
N ARG A 2 23.71 -46.13 65.66
CA ARG A 2 23.39 -44.76 65.32
C ARG A 2 22.62 -44.76 63.98
N PRO A 3 21.53 -44.07 63.88
CA PRO A 3 20.79 -44.04 62.60
C PRO A 3 21.50 -43.11 61.57
N ILE A 4 21.66 -43.60 60.34
CA ILE A 4 22.19 -42.86 59.21
C ILE A 4 21.02 -42.06 58.62
N THR A 5 21.08 -40.73 58.76
CA THR A 5 20.09 -39.84 58.12
C THR A 5 20.51 -39.63 56.70
N ALA A 6 19.74 -40.17 55.76
CA ALA A 6 19.92 -39.94 54.34
C ALA A 6 19.42 -38.52 53.98
N LEU A 7 20.33 -37.67 53.50
CA LEU A 7 20.05 -36.35 52.99
C LEU A 7 19.59 -36.48 51.54
N ALA A 8 18.31 -36.30 51.26
CA ALA A 8 17.78 -36.26 49.92
C ALA A 8 18.09 -34.89 49.30
N LEU A 9 18.94 -34.88 48.28
CA LEU A 9 19.23 -33.70 47.44
C LEU A 9 18.12 -33.50 46.42
N PRO A 10 17.41 -32.34 46.36
CA PRO A 10 16.42 -32.10 45.35
C PRO A 10 17.10 -31.87 44.00
N ILE A 11 16.83 -32.72 43.04
CA ILE A 11 17.18 -32.51 41.60
C ILE A 11 16.28 -31.41 41.09
N LEU A 12 16.82 -30.20 40.94
CA LEU A 12 16.21 -29.13 40.17
C LEU A 12 16.23 -29.54 38.70
N LEU A 13 15.14 -30.11 38.24
CA LEU A 13 14.85 -30.20 36.77
C LEU A 13 14.63 -28.78 36.29
N GLY A 14 15.71 -28.15 35.83
CA GLY A 14 15.64 -26.93 35.04
C GLY A 14 14.79 -27.18 33.80
N GLY A 15 13.54 -26.73 33.81
CA GLY A 15 12.71 -26.70 32.63
C GLY A 15 13.44 -25.88 31.58
N CYS A 16 13.79 -26.51 30.43
CA CYS A 16 14.05 -25.79 29.19
C CYS A 16 12.76 -25.06 28.89
N ALA A 17 12.62 -23.81 29.32
CA ALA A 17 11.64 -22.90 28.74
C ALA A 17 11.94 -22.89 27.26
N ALA A 18 11.01 -23.40 26.47
CA ALA A 18 11.05 -23.23 25.05
C ALA A 18 11.17 -21.72 24.82
N PHE A 19 12.32 -21.26 24.35
CA PHE A 19 12.47 -19.93 23.79
C PHE A 19 11.57 -19.94 22.55
N GLU A 20 10.33 -19.51 22.72
CA GLU A 20 9.47 -19.20 21.59
C GLU A 20 10.25 -18.22 20.73
N ASN A 21 10.50 -18.64 19.49
CA ASN A 21 11.40 -17.95 18.61
C ASN A 21 10.68 -16.73 18.03
N THR A 22 10.45 -15.72 18.88
CA THR A 22 9.79 -14.45 18.55
C THR A 22 10.46 -13.73 17.37
N SER A 23 11.69 -14.12 17.01
CA SER A 23 12.38 -13.63 15.82
C SER A 23 11.80 -14.24 14.54
N ALA A 24 11.55 -15.55 14.50
CA ALA A 24 10.96 -16.22 13.34
C ALA A 24 9.54 -15.71 13.06
N ASP A 25 8.76 -15.49 14.14
CA ASP A 25 7.41 -14.93 14.01
C ASP A 25 7.40 -13.48 13.51
N ARG A 26 8.37 -12.67 13.91
CA ARG A 26 8.52 -11.31 13.39
C ARG A 26 8.92 -11.28 11.92
N PHE A 27 9.79 -12.19 11.47
CA PHE A 27 10.15 -12.31 10.05
C PHE A 27 8.98 -12.82 9.21
N ALA A 28 8.20 -13.77 9.70
CA ALA A 28 7.00 -14.26 9.02
C ALA A 28 5.91 -13.20 8.89
N ALA A 29 5.86 -12.23 9.80
CA ALA A 29 4.86 -11.16 9.80
C ALA A 29 5.21 -9.97 8.91
N THR A 30 6.39 -9.90 8.29
CA THR A 30 6.71 -8.80 7.38
C THR A 30 6.02 -8.98 6.04
N GLY A 31 5.34 -7.94 5.54
CA GLY A 31 4.64 -8.00 4.25
C GLY A 31 5.56 -8.34 3.08
N GLU A 32 6.81 -7.91 3.12
CA GLU A 32 7.83 -8.27 2.12
C GLU A 32 8.11 -9.76 2.11
N LEU A 33 8.33 -10.37 3.28
CA LEU A 33 8.58 -11.81 3.38
C LEU A 33 7.39 -12.61 2.86
N ILE A 34 6.17 -12.21 3.18
CA ILE A 34 4.94 -12.83 2.67
C ILE A 34 4.89 -12.70 1.14
N ALA A 35 5.19 -11.51 0.60
CA ALA A 35 5.19 -11.26 -0.84
C ALA A 35 6.20 -12.17 -1.58
N LEU A 36 7.36 -12.45 -0.96
CA LEU A 36 8.44 -13.25 -1.55
C LEU A 36 8.28 -14.76 -1.31
N SER A 37 7.67 -15.18 -0.21
CA SER A 37 7.55 -16.60 0.15
C SER A 37 6.19 -17.21 -0.16
N GLY A 38 5.15 -16.38 -0.27
CA GLY A 38 3.76 -16.83 -0.36
C GLY A 38 3.16 -17.28 0.97
N ALA A 39 3.92 -17.23 2.07
CA ALA A 39 3.49 -17.72 3.39
C ALA A 39 2.78 -19.09 3.30
N ASP A 40 1.60 -19.24 3.91
CA ASP A 40 0.84 -20.49 3.90
C ASP A 40 0.27 -20.88 2.52
N ALA A 41 0.27 -19.97 1.55
CA ALA A 41 -0.04 -20.27 0.15
C ALA A 41 1.14 -20.92 -0.59
N GLY A 42 2.35 -20.90 -0.01
CA GLY A 42 3.56 -21.54 -0.52
C GLY A 42 4.26 -20.77 -1.65
N ALA A 43 5.55 -21.04 -1.83
CA ALA A 43 6.45 -20.28 -2.69
C ALA A 43 6.02 -20.21 -4.17
N ARG A 44 5.30 -21.20 -4.68
CA ARG A 44 4.77 -21.18 -6.06
C ARG A 44 3.70 -20.14 -6.28
N ASN A 45 3.07 -19.70 -5.20
CA ASN A 45 2.00 -18.67 -5.16
C ASN A 45 2.49 -17.40 -4.48
N ALA A 46 3.79 -17.21 -4.37
CA ALA A 46 4.37 -15.96 -3.87
C ALA A 46 3.88 -14.80 -4.74
N CYS A 47 3.49 -13.71 -4.09
CA CYS A 47 2.80 -12.60 -4.76
C CYS A 47 3.62 -12.00 -5.91
N PHE A 48 4.97 -11.93 -5.72
CA PHE A 48 5.87 -11.37 -6.72
C PHE A 48 5.89 -12.15 -8.05
N THR A 49 5.54 -13.43 -8.06
CA THR A 49 5.57 -14.26 -9.28
C THR A 49 4.61 -13.77 -10.36
N CYS A 50 3.52 -13.10 -9.95
CA CYS A 50 2.54 -12.50 -10.85
C CYS A 50 2.55 -10.96 -10.76
N HIS A 51 2.65 -10.41 -9.56
CA HIS A 51 2.58 -8.95 -9.36
C HIS A 51 3.94 -8.25 -9.51
N GLY A 52 5.03 -9.00 -9.70
CA GLY A 52 6.39 -8.46 -9.80
C GLY A 52 6.98 -8.06 -8.44
N LEU A 53 8.32 -8.06 -8.34
CA LEU A 53 9.05 -7.63 -7.15
C LEU A 53 8.76 -6.17 -6.79
N ASN A 54 8.54 -5.34 -7.80
CA ASN A 54 8.20 -3.92 -7.66
C ASN A 54 6.70 -3.66 -7.58
N GLY A 55 5.87 -4.70 -7.60
CA GLY A 55 4.42 -4.59 -7.53
C GLY A 55 3.75 -3.98 -8.76
N MET A 56 4.44 -3.95 -9.92
CA MET A 56 3.92 -3.30 -11.13
C MET A 56 2.97 -4.18 -11.96
N GLY A 57 2.82 -5.47 -11.58
CA GLY A 57 2.04 -6.43 -12.35
C GLY A 57 2.82 -6.98 -13.54
N ASP A 58 2.16 -7.82 -14.33
CA ASP A 58 2.75 -8.51 -15.49
C ASP A 58 2.23 -8.01 -16.85
N GLY A 59 1.28 -7.07 -16.82
CA GLY A 59 0.62 -6.57 -18.03
C GLY A 59 -0.41 -7.53 -18.67
N ASN A 60 -0.48 -8.80 -18.22
CA ASN A 60 -1.31 -9.85 -18.82
C ASN A 60 -2.49 -10.31 -17.95
N GLY A 61 -2.76 -9.66 -16.84
CA GLY A 61 -3.87 -10.01 -15.96
C GLY A 61 -3.59 -9.76 -14.49
N ALA A 62 -2.35 -9.88 -14.04
CA ALA A 62 -1.96 -9.47 -12.71
C ALA A 62 -1.83 -7.94 -12.65
N PRO A 63 -2.64 -7.26 -11.83
CA PRO A 63 -2.63 -5.81 -11.76
C PRO A 63 -1.41 -5.26 -11.02
N ARG A 64 -1.13 -3.98 -11.26
CA ARG A 64 -0.26 -3.19 -10.40
C ARG A 64 -0.86 -3.10 -8.99
N LEU A 65 -0.05 -3.35 -7.99
CA LEU A 65 -0.36 -3.19 -6.56
C LEU A 65 0.41 -2.01 -5.94
N ALA A 66 1.59 -1.71 -6.47
CA ALA A 66 2.47 -0.65 -5.98
C ALA A 66 1.78 0.70 -5.91
N GLY A 67 1.85 1.35 -4.75
CA GLY A 67 1.29 2.67 -4.51
C GLY A 67 -0.24 2.75 -4.45
N LEU A 68 -0.94 1.60 -4.42
CA LEU A 68 -2.36 1.58 -4.11
C LEU A 68 -2.57 1.75 -2.60
N ASP A 69 -3.74 2.28 -2.22
CA ASP A 69 -4.12 2.41 -0.82
C ASP A 69 -4.11 1.05 -0.10
N SER A 70 -3.46 0.98 1.07
CA SER A 70 -3.30 -0.28 1.81
C SER A 70 -4.64 -0.86 2.28
N GLY A 71 -5.57 0.00 2.71
CA GLY A 71 -6.91 -0.41 3.11
C GLY A 71 -7.73 -0.90 1.92
N TYR A 72 -7.52 -0.34 0.72
CA TYR A 72 -8.11 -0.88 -0.50
C TYR A 72 -7.57 -2.28 -0.79
N LEU A 73 -6.24 -2.47 -0.77
CA LEU A 73 -5.62 -3.78 -1.03
C LEU A 73 -6.08 -4.83 -0.02
N GLU A 74 -6.09 -4.50 1.27
CA GLU A 74 -6.56 -5.40 2.33
C GLU A 74 -8.03 -5.82 2.10
N ARG A 75 -8.91 -4.87 1.76
CA ARG A 75 -10.32 -5.20 1.45
C ARG A 75 -10.47 -6.08 0.21
N GLN A 76 -9.58 -5.95 -0.79
CA GLN A 76 -9.58 -6.86 -1.93
C GLN A 76 -9.21 -8.28 -1.50
N MET A 77 -8.17 -8.44 -0.66
CA MET A 77 -7.79 -9.74 -0.13
C MET A 77 -8.91 -10.40 0.69
N ILE A 78 -9.58 -9.63 1.55
CA ILE A 78 -10.74 -10.09 2.30
C ILE A 78 -11.87 -10.53 1.33
N ALA A 79 -12.15 -9.72 0.31
CA ALA A 79 -13.21 -10.01 -0.65
C ALA A 79 -12.93 -11.24 -1.53
N TYR A 80 -11.67 -11.55 -1.79
CA TYR A 80 -11.29 -12.81 -2.43
C TYR A 80 -11.49 -14.00 -1.49
N ALA A 81 -11.09 -13.87 -0.21
CA ALA A 81 -11.21 -14.93 0.78
C ALA A 81 -12.67 -15.29 1.11
N ASP A 82 -13.58 -14.32 1.08
CA ASP A 82 -14.99 -14.51 1.38
C ASP A 82 -15.88 -14.69 0.13
N GLY A 83 -15.28 -14.76 -1.06
CA GLY A 83 -15.98 -15.04 -2.31
C GLY A 83 -16.76 -13.88 -2.92
N ARG A 84 -16.78 -12.68 -2.30
CA ARG A 84 -17.42 -11.49 -2.87
C ARG A 84 -16.71 -10.96 -4.11
N ARG A 85 -15.45 -11.35 -4.31
CA ARG A 85 -14.67 -11.08 -5.51
C ARG A 85 -14.13 -12.39 -6.06
N GLN A 86 -14.62 -12.79 -7.23
CA GLN A 86 -14.30 -14.10 -7.79
C GLN A 86 -13.03 -14.03 -8.65
N HIS A 87 -12.03 -14.81 -8.28
CA HIS A 87 -10.84 -15.10 -9.06
C HIS A 87 -10.19 -16.35 -8.47
N PRO A 88 -10.19 -17.50 -9.16
CA PRO A 88 -9.82 -18.79 -8.54
C PRO A 88 -8.48 -18.76 -7.83
N GLN A 89 -7.43 -18.23 -8.48
CA GLN A 89 -6.10 -18.18 -7.90
C GLN A 89 -6.02 -17.22 -6.70
N MET A 90 -6.59 -16.00 -6.82
CA MET A 90 -6.54 -15.02 -5.73
C MET A 90 -7.40 -15.45 -4.54
N ALA A 91 -8.56 -16.08 -4.77
CA ALA A 91 -9.38 -16.65 -3.71
C ALA A 91 -8.60 -17.73 -2.95
N TRP A 92 -7.99 -18.68 -3.69
CA TRP A 92 -7.19 -19.74 -3.10
C TRP A 92 -6.01 -19.23 -2.25
N ILE A 93 -5.32 -18.17 -2.71
CA ILE A 93 -4.22 -17.52 -1.97
C ILE A 93 -4.78 -16.80 -0.73
N ALA A 94 -5.81 -15.99 -0.91
CA ALA A 94 -6.34 -15.13 0.14
C ALA A 94 -6.97 -15.92 1.29
N GLU A 95 -7.59 -17.07 1.02
CA GLU A 95 -8.14 -17.99 2.03
C GLU A 95 -7.06 -18.58 2.95
N ARG A 96 -5.82 -18.72 2.46
CA ARG A 96 -4.69 -19.30 3.20
C ARG A 96 -3.89 -18.29 4.01
N LEU A 97 -4.08 -17.03 3.77
CA LEU A 97 -3.47 -15.96 4.57
C LEU A 97 -4.42 -15.56 5.70
N ASP A 98 -3.91 -15.45 6.90
CA ASP A 98 -4.67 -14.86 8.01
C ASP A 98 -4.87 -13.35 7.85
N GLU A 99 -5.62 -12.72 8.74
CA GLU A 99 -5.91 -11.30 8.66
C GLU A 99 -4.64 -10.44 8.78
N ALA A 100 -3.73 -10.80 9.70
CA ALA A 100 -2.49 -10.07 9.90
C ALA A 100 -1.58 -10.16 8.68
N GLN A 101 -1.51 -11.34 8.05
CA GLN A 101 -0.76 -11.58 6.82
C GLN A 101 -1.34 -10.79 5.64
N ARG A 102 -2.67 -10.79 5.46
CA ARG A 102 -3.35 -9.99 4.42
C ARG A 102 -3.08 -8.50 4.61
N ARG A 103 -3.14 -8.01 5.85
CA ARG A 103 -2.81 -6.61 6.17
C ARG A 103 -1.35 -6.30 5.90
N ALA A 104 -0.41 -7.13 6.36
CA ALA A 104 1.02 -6.91 6.21
C ALA A 104 1.44 -6.83 4.73
N VAL A 105 0.99 -7.76 3.88
CA VAL A 105 1.31 -7.74 2.45
C VAL A 105 0.66 -6.56 1.72
N SER A 106 -0.53 -6.13 2.16
CA SER A 106 -1.21 -4.95 1.63
C SER A 106 -0.43 -3.67 1.93
N VAL A 107 0.08 -3.54 3.15
CA VAL A 107 0.95 -2.41 3.54
C VAL A 107 2.25 -2.42 2.74
N HIS A 108 2.88 -3.59 2.57
CA HIS A 108 4.11 -3.71 1.78
C HIS A 108 3.92 -3.17 0.35
N TYR A 109 2.93 -3.64 -0.39
CA TYR A 109 2.68 -3.17 -1.75
C TYR A 109 2.25 -1.71 -1.83
N ALA A 110 1.52 -1.22 -0.84
CA ALA A 110 1.12 0.19 -0.77
C ALA A 110 2.32 1.14 -0.62
N GLN A 111 3.39 0.69 0.05
CA GLN A 111 4.62 1.46 0.25
C GLN A 111 5.58 1.43 -0.93
N LEU A 112 5.41 0.49 -1.86
CA LEU A 112 6.23 0.45 -3.06
C LEU A 112 5.93 1.68 -3.93
N PRO A 113 6.97 2.27 -4.57
CA PRO A 113 6.77 3.40 -5.45
C PRO A 113 5.89 3.01 -6.63
N GLY A 114 4.86 3.80 -6.86
CA GLY A 114 4.07 3.71 -8.09
C GLY A 114 4.89 4.10 -9.32
N PRO A 115 4.38 3.88 -10.54
CA PRO A 115 5.08 4.22 -11.76
C PRO A 115 5.37 5.73 -11.84
N ALA A 116 6.58 6.08 -12.27
CA ALA A 116 6.85 7.45 -12.71
C ALA A 116 5.95 7.73 -13.91
N ARG A 117 5.21 8.84 -13.89
CA ARG A 117 4.23 9.13 -14.91
C ARG A 117 4.46 10.47 -15.56
N THR A 118 4.54 10.43 -16.87
CA THR A 118 4.27 11.59 -17.71
C THR A 118 2.81 11.48 -18.12
N PRO A 119 1.94 12.46 -17.85
CA PRO A 119 0.57 12.42 -18.31
C PRO A 119 0.57 12.22 -19.82
N ALA A 120 -0.22 11.28 -20.32
CA ALA A 120 -0.55 11.29 -21.73
C ALA A 120 -1.34 12.59 -21.97
N ALA A 121 -0.97 13.36 -22.98
CA ALA A 121 -1.75 14.49 -23.42
C ALA A 121 -3.00 13.95 -24.14
N ALA A 122 -3.97 13.48 -23.35
CA ALA A 122 -5.25 13.06 -23.86
C ALA A 122 -6.26 14.20 -23.72
N GLU A 123 -7.06 14.41 -24.75
CA GLU A 123 -8.20 15.32 -24.64
C GLU A 123 -9.13 14.86 -23.52
N PRO A 124 -9.71 15.78 -22.73
CA PRO A 124 -10.62 15.43 -21.65
C PRO A 124 -11.78 14.58 -22.14
N MET A 125 -11.96 13.40 -21.55
CA MET A 125 -13.06 12.51 -21.88
C MET A 125 -14.31 12.92 -21.09
N ALA A 126 -15.32 13.48 -21.76
CA ALA A 126 -16.53 13.99 -21.12
C ALA A 126 -17.20 12.93 -20.22
N LEU A 127 -17.26 11.68 -20.68
CA LEU A 127 -17.89 10.62 -19.90
C LEU A 127 -17.17 10.33 -18.58
N TYR A 128 -15.83 10.51 -18.52
CA TYR A 128 -15.07 10.36 -17.30
C TYR A 128 -15.30 11.52 -16.30
N HIS A 129 -15.35 12.76 -16.81
CA HIS A 129 -15.38 13.98 -16.00
C HIS A 129 -16.78 14.50 -15.68
N ALA A 130 -17.77 14.23 -16.56
CA ALA A 130 -19.14 14.72 -16.41
C ALA A 130 -20.19 13.61 -16.26
N GLY A 131 -19.82 12.37 -16.60
CA GLY A 131 -20.79 11.28 -16.65
C GLY A 131 -21.82 11.44 -17.79
N ASP A 132 -22.99 10.85 -17.59
CA ASP A 132 -24.14 10.97 -18.47
C ASP A 132 -25.42 11.07 -17.62
N PRO A 133 -25.88 12.29 -17.28
CA PRO A 133 -27.04 12.48 -16.42
C PRO A 133 -28.33 11.91 -16.98
N GLU A 134 -28.47 11.86 -18.32
CA GLU A 134 -29.67 11.31 -18.98
C GLU A 134 -29.82 9.82 -18.73
N ARG A 135 -28.71 9.10 -18.63
CA ARG A 135 -28.66 7.68 -18.26
C ARG A 135 -28.51 7.43 -16.76
N GLY A 136 -28.39 8.48 -15.94
CA GLY A 136 -28.10 8.35 -14.51
C GLY A 136 -26.69 7.81 -14.23
N LEU A 137 -25.74 8.01 -15.15
CA LEU A 137 -24.35 7.60 -15.01
C LEU A 137 -23.55 8.75 -14.37
N PRO A 138 -23.05 8.60 -13.13
CA PRO A 138 -22.23 9.62 -12.50
C PRO A 138 -20.85 9.72 -13.15
N ALA A 139 -20.17 10.86 -12.96
CA ALA A 139 -18.80 11.02 -13.39
C ALA A 139 -17.86 10.07 -12.63
N CYS A 140 -16.93 9.44 -13.33
CA CYS A 140 -15.91 8.60 -12.69
C CYS A 140 -14.99 9.44 -11.80
N ALA A 141 -14.74 10.69 -12.22
CA ALA A 141 -13.92 11.65 -11.50
C ALA A 141 -14.44 11.98 -10.09
N ASP A 142 -15.75 11.94 -9.86
CA ASP A 142 -16.36 12.24 -8.54
C ASP A 142 -15.83 11.34 -7.42
N CYS A 143 -15.48 10.10 -7.76
CA CYS A 143 -14.96 9.12 -6.79
C CYS A 143 -13.48 8.81 -7.02
N HIS A 144 -13.04 8.72 -8.27
CA HIS A 144 -11.68 8.31 -8.61
C HIS A 144 -10.72 9.48 -8.83
N GLY A 145 -11.22 10.72 -8.72
CA GLY A 145 -10.45 11.96 -8.90
C GLY A 145 -10.27 12.36 -10.36
N GLU A 146 -10.10 13.68 -10.58
CA GLU A 146 -9.94 14.29 -11.91
C GLU A 146 -8.75 13.71 -12.69
N ARG A 147 -7.72 13.27 -12.00
CA ARG A 147 -6.51 12.69 -12.57
C ARG A 147 -6.40 11.19 -12.31
N GLY A 148 -7.49 10.54 -11.88
CA GLY A 148 -7.50 9.13 -11.54
C GLY A 148 -6.70 8.78 -10.30
N GLU A 149 -6.43 9.75 -9.42
CA GLU A 149 -5.63 9.61 -8.21
C GLU A 149 -6.29 8.77 -7.12
N GLY A 150 -7.59 8.58 -7.19
CA GLY A 150 -8.35 7.86 -6.17
C GLY A 150 -8.66 8.68 -4.92
N GLY A 151 -9.43 8.10 -4.02
CA GLY A 151 -9.88 8.71 -2.76
C GLY A 151 -9.90 7.71 -1.60
N GLY A 152 -8.75 7.13 -1.27
CA GLY A 152 -8.61 6.19 -0.15
C GLY A 152 -9.17 4.80 -0.40
N ALA A 153 -9.48 4.08 0.68
CA ALA A 153 -9.79 2.65 0.65
C ALA A 153 -11.02 2.26 -0.21
N GLY A 154 -11.96 3.18 -0.44
CA GLY A 154 -13.16 2.95 -1.26
C GLY A 154 -12.95 3.13 -2.75
N ASN A 155 -12.16 4.11 -3.10
CA ASN A 155 -12.04 4.66 -4.44
C ASN A 155 -10.58 4.54 -4.90
N PRO A 156 -10.17 3.42 -5.52
CA PRO A 156 -8.77 3.17 -5.83
C PRO A 156 -8.21 4.13 -6.89
N LEU A 157 -6.92 4.34 -6.83
CA LEU A 157 -6.10 4.96 -7.87
C LEU A 157 -6.22 4.15 -9.18
N LEU A 158 -6.78 4.74 -10.24
CA LEU A 158 -6.93 4.14 -11.56
C LEU A 158 -5.72 4.43 -12.46
N ALA A 159 -5.20 5.63 -12.36
CA ALA A 159 -4.08 6.08 -13.17
C ALA A 159 -2.88 5.13 -13.07
N GLY A 160 -2.35 4.70 -14.20
CA GLY A 160 -1.23 3.74 -14.28
C GLY A 160 -1.57 2.29 -14.00
N GLN A 161 -2.82 1.96 -13.88
CA GLN A 161 -3.25 0.57 -13.91
C GLN A 161 -3.29 0.06 -15.36
N SER A 162 -3.24 -1.25 -15.54
CA SER A 162 -3.43 -1.84 -16.87
C SER A 162 -4.84 -1.53 -17.39
N PRO A 163 -5.00 -0.98 -18.62
CA PRO A 163 -6.31 -0.75 -19.23
C PRO A 163 -7.13 -2.03 -19.32
N ALA A 164 -6.50 -3.13 -19.73
CA ALA A 164 -7.14 -4.44 -19.84
C ALA A 164 -7.68 -4.93 -18.50
N TYR A 165 -6.90 -4.72 -17.42
CA TYR A 165 -7.36 -5.04 -16.07
C TYR A 165 -8.54 -4.17 -15.65
N LEU A 166 -8.53 -2.86 -15.91
CA LEU A 166 -9.65 -1.97 -15.57
C LEU A 166 -10.93 -2.40 -16.31
N ALA A 167 -10.83 -2.67 -17.60
CA ALA A 167 -11.96 -3.15 -18.42
C ALA A 167 -12.49 -4.50 -17.88
N GLN A 168 -11.60 -5.42 -17.54
CA GLN A 168 -11.98 -6.69 -16.93
C GLN A 168 -12.73 -6.48 -15.60
N GLN A 169 -12.31 -5.49 -14.78
CA GLN A 169 -13.00 -5.24 -13.52
C GLN A 169 -14.42 -4.72 -13.72
N LEU A 170 -14.65 -3.82 -14.68
CA LEU A 170 -16.00 -3.37 -15.07
C LEU A 170 -16.86 -4.56 -15.52
N GLU A 171 -16.31 -5.47 -16.32
CA GLU A 171 -17.01 -6.68 -16.74
C GLU A 171 -17.30 -7.65 -15.58
N GLN A 172 -16.37 -7.78 -14.60
CA GLN A 172 -16.58 -8.58 -13.39
C GLN A 172 -17.76 -8.04 -12.55
N TRP A 173 -17.88 -6.72 -12.41
CA TRP A 173 -19.03 -6.11 -11.72
C TRP A 173 -20.31 -6.32 -12.52
N ARG A 174 -20.31 -6.02 -13.83
CA ARG A 174 -21.47 -6.22 -14.70
C ARG A 174 -22.03 -7.65 -14.60
N GLY A 175 -21.14 -8.63 -14.62
CA GLY A 175 -21.47 -10.05 -14.49
C GLY A 175 -21.65 -10.54 -13.05
N SER A 176 -21.72 -9.64 -12.05
CA SER A 176 -21.89 -9.96 -10.63
C SER A 176 -20.83 -10.91 -10.04
N ARG A 177 -19.67 -11.06 -10.70
CA ARG A 177 -18.51 -11.80 -10.19
C ARG A 177 -17.66 -11.00 -9.22
N ARG A 178 -17.93 -9.70 -9.13
CA ARG A 178 -17.34 -8.78 -8.15
C ARG A 178 -18.46 -8.01 -7.47
N ARG A 179 -18.62 -8.21 -6.15
CA ARG A 179 -19.70 -7.67 -5.31
C ARG A 179 -19.14 -7.10 -3.99
N ASN A 180 -17.99 -6.44 -4.05
CA ASN A 180 -17.27 -5.98 -2.87
C ASN A 180 -17.22 -4.46 -2.72
N ASP A 181 -18.01 -3.75 -3.50
CA ASP A 181 -18.20 -2.31 -3.41
C ASP A 181 -19.41 -1.97 -2.52
N PRO A 182 -19.27 -0.98 -1.62
CA PRO A 182 -20.38 -0.57 -0.76
C PRO A 182 -21.57 -0.09 -1.58
N GLY A 183 -22.74 -0.64 -1.29
CA GLY A 183 -24.00 -0.24 -1.93
C GLY A 183 -24.12 -0.57 -3.42
N ASP A 184 -23.31 -1.52 -3.93
CA ASP A 184 -23.33 -1.97 -5.32
C ASP A 184 -23.17 -0.81 -6.35
N VAL A 185 -22.39 0.23 -6.02
CA VAL A 185 -22.23 1.42 -6.85
C VAL A 185 -21.57 1.06 -8.17
N MET A 186 -20.44 0.34 -8.14
CA MET A 186 -19.72 -0.06 -9.35
C MET A 186 -20.49 -1.10 -10.16
N LEU A 187 -21.27 -1.95 -9.53
CA LEU A 187 -22.21 -2.85 -10.24
C LEU A 187 -23.19 -2.04 -11.09
N ARG A 188 -23.88 -1.06 -10.50
CA ARG A 188 -24.83 -0.21 -11.23
C ARG A 188 -24.16 0.58 -12.35
N ILE A 189 -23.02 1.21 -12.07
CA ILE A 189 -22.23 1.94 -13.06
C ILE A 189 -21.85 1.04 -14.25
N SER A 190 -21.30 -0.14 -13.95
CA SER A 190 -20.86 -1.06 -15.01
C SER A 190 -22.01 -1.61 -15.87
N GLN A 191 -23.21 -1.69 -15.32
CA GLN A 191 -24.42 -2.08 -16.06
C GLN A 191 -24.94 -0.99 -17.01
N LEU A 192 -24.66 0.29 -16.68
CA LEU A 192 -25.03 1.44 -17.52
C LEU A 192 -24.05 1.65 -18.70
N LEU A 193 -22.84 1.13 -18.61
CA LEU A 193 -21.82 1.29 -19.64
C LEU A 193 -22.01 0.27 -20.76
N THR A 194 -21.80 0.70 -22.00
CA THR A 194 -21.59 -0.24 -23.11
C THR A 194 -20.20 -0.89 -23.05
N PRO A 195 -19.98 -2.03 -23.70
CA PRO A 195 -18.63 -2.63 -23.78
C PRO A 195 -17.58 -1.67 -24.37
N ALA A 196 -17.93 -0.88 -25.39
CA ALA A 196 -17.03 0.09 -26.00
C ALA A 196 -16.66 1.22 -25.04
N GLU A 197 -17.64 1.77 -24.31
CA GLU A 197 -17.38 2.78 -23.27
C GLU A 197 -16.49 2.24 -22.14
N SER A 198 -16.72 1.00 -21.73
CA SER A 198 -15.89 0.35 -20.69
C SER A 198 -14.42 0.25 -21.11
N LEU A 199 -14.15 -0.09 -22.39
CA LEU A 199 -12.79 -0.12 -22.94
C LEU A 199 -12.18 1.28 -23.00
N SER A 200 -12.88 2.23 -23.63
CA SER A 200 -12.38 3.61 -23.79
C SER A 200 -12.14 4.30 -22.47
N LEU A 201 -13.05 4.14 -21.47
CA LEU A 201 -12.88 4.67 -20.12
C LEU A 201 -11.69 4.03 -19.41
N SER A 202 -11.45 2.74 -19.61
CA SER A 202 -10.31 2.03 -19.01
C SER A 202 -8.98 2.51 -19.59
N GLU A 203 -8.90 2.73 -20.88
CA GLU A 203 -7.73 3.30 -21.55
C GLU A 203 -7.46 4.73 -21.06
N TYR A 204 -8.51 5.56 -21.06
CA TYR A 204 -8.43 6.93 -20.60
C TYR A 204 -7.97 7.02 -19.13
N ALA A 205 -8.66 6.32 -18.23
CA ALA A 205 -8.34 6.33 -16.80
C ALA A 205 -6.92 5.83 -16.49
N ALA A 206 -6.48 4.80 -17.22
CA ALA A 206 -5.11 4.29 -17.11
C ALA A 206 -4.07 5.32 -17.55
N GLY A 207 -4.39 6.14 -18.58
CA GLY A 207 -3.53 7.19 -19.13
C GLY A 207 -3.42 8.46 -18.26
N LEU A 208 -4.30 8.65 -17.29
CA LEU A 208 -4.33 9.83 -16.43
C LEU A 208 -3.04 9.99 -15.61
N ALA A 209 -2.74 11.23 -15.23
CA ALA A 209 -1.52 11.58 -14.49
C ALA A 209 -1.42 10.95 -13.10
N GLY A 210 -2.55 10.67 -12.49
CA GLY A 210 -2.59 10.33 -11.07
C GLY A 210 -2.26 11.53 -10.19
N GLY A 211 -2.46 11.37 -8.90
CA GLY A 211 -1.89 12.25 -7.89
C GLY A 211 -0.54 11.73 -7.43
N ARG A 212 0.14 12.47 -6.57
CA ARG A 212 1.29 11.95 -5.83
C ARG A 212 0.79 10.88 -4.84
N GLY A 213 0.56 9.68 -5.33
CA GLY A 213 0.35 8.50 -4.51
C GLY A 213 1.68 7.88 -4.15
N GLY A 214 2.50 8.61 -3.41
CA GLY A 214 3.56 8.04 -2.59
C GLY A 214 3.20 8.33 -1.14
N PRO A 215 3.62 7.51 -0.18
CA PRO A 215 3.60 7.92 1.22
C PRO A 215 4.27 9.29 1.29
N PRO A 216 3.81 10.21 2.18
CA PRO A 216 4.53 11.46 2.38
C PRO A 216 6.00 11.09 2.58
N ALA A 217 6.87 11.67 1.75
CA ALA A 217 8.31 11.46 1.89
C ALA A 217 8.60 11.57 3.38
N ALA A 218 9.12 10.50 3.97
CA ALA A 218 9.46 10.49 5.38
C ALA A 218 10.16 11.80 5.63
N ALA A 219 9.58 12.65 6.50
CA ALA A 219 10.12 13.97 6.78
C ALA A 219 11.59 13.74 7.07
N THR A 220 12.44 14.15 6.13
CA THR A 220 13.88 14.15 6.33
C THR A 220 14.07 15.01 7.55
N SER A 221 14.30 14.38 8.69
CA SER A 221 14.69 15.05 9.91
C SER A 221 15.78 16.03 9.49
N PRO A 222 15.69 17.33 9.85
CA PRO A 222 16.76 18.25 9.55
C PRO A 222 18.02 17.65 10.17
N GLN A 223 18.90 17.11 9.33
CA GLN A 223 20.23 16.75 9.79
C GLN A 223 20.78 18.02 10.40
N ALA A 224 20.93 18.01 11.73
CA ALA A 224 21.66 19.03 12.45
C ALA A 224 23.00 19.17 11.69
N ARG A 225 23.16 20.32 11.01
CA ARG A 225 24.43 20.67 10.41
C ARG A 225 25.43 20.60 11.55
N ARG A 226 26.25 19.57 11.59
CA ARG A 226 27.42 19.52 12.45
C ARG A 226 28.27 20.71 11.98
N GLY A 227 28.31 21.74 12.83
CA GLY A 227 29.16 22.89 12.63
C GLY A 227 30.58 22.40 12.44
N ASP A 228 31.22 22.86 11.39
CA ASP A 228 32.65 22.69 11.18
C ASP A 228 33.40 23.41 12.33
N PRO A 229 34.18 22.71 13.14
CA PRO A 229 34.91 23.33 14.25
C PRO A 229 36.07 24.25 13.81
N ARG A 230 36.17 24.58 12.54
CA ARG A 230 37.25 25.41 11.95
C ARG A 230 36.83 26.79 11.49
N SER A 231 35.58 27.24 11.76
CA SER A 231 35.23 28.64 11.49
C SER A 231 35.76 29.51 12.60
N GLY A 232 36.79 30.26 12.25
CA GLY A 232 37.64 31.07 13.13
C GLY A 232 36.88 32.01 14.05
N VAL A 233 37.37 32.05 15.27
CA VAL A 233 37.08 33.04 16.30
C VAL A 233 37.54 34.39 15.77
N SER A 234 36.62 35.24 15.34
CA SER A 234 36.90 36.66 15.07
C SER A 234 36.87 37.39 16.43
N ALA A 235 38.02 37.88 16.87
CA ALA A 235 38.18 38.60 18.10
C ALA A 235 37.33 39.87 18.11
N LEU A 236 36.53 40.03 19.14
CA LEU A 236 35.86 41.30 19.47
C LEU A 236 36.90 42.27 20.06
N PRO A 237 36.94 43.56 19.67
CA PRO A 237 37.81 44.54 20.30
C PRO A 237 37.34 44.86 21.73
N LEU A 238 38.29 44.83 22.65
CA LEU A 238 38.13 45.23 24.04
C LEU A 238 37.77 46.71 24.10
N HIS A 239 36.65 47.02 24.73
CA HIS A 239 36.24 48.38 25.05
C HIS A 239 37.01 48.80 26.30
N GLU A 240 37.94 49.80 26.17
CA GLU A 240 38.56 50.47 27.29
C GLU A 240 37.58 51.38 28.01
N PRO A 241 37.63 51.50 29.36
CA PRO A 241 36.79 52.43 30.10
C PRO A 241 37.45 53.77 30.09
N GLU A 242 36.75 54.77 29.55
CA GLU A 242 37.11 56.18 29.61
C GLU A 242 36.85 56.73 31.00
N SER A 243 37.98 57.01 31.71
CA SER A 243 37.99 57.59 33.03
C SER A 243 37.68 59.06 33.00
N ALA A 244 36.93 59.48 34.02
CA ALA A 244 36.55 60.81 34.42
C ALA A 244 37.56 61.92 34.15
N ARG A 245 37.09 63.04 33.61
CA ARG A 245 37.68 64.36 33.88
C ARG A 245 36.62 65.34 34.30
N THR A 246 36.79 65.77 35.54
CA THR A 246 36.16 66.84 36.27
C THR A 246 36.58 68.23 35.75
N ALA A 247 35.70 69.20 35.94
CA ALA A 247 35.94 70.64 36.30
C ALA A 247 36.20 71.64 35.19
N ARG A 248 35.34 72.47 34.90
CA ARG A 248 35.07 73.88 35.38
C ARG A 248 33.97 74.50 34.55
#